data_779a3c7752d9592ad0a496cabcfee9eb
#
_entry.id   779a3c7752d9592ad0a496cabcfee9eb
#
_cell.length_a   1.000
_cell.length_b   1.000
_cell.length_c   1.000
_cell.angle_alpha   90.00
_cell.angle_beta   90.00
_cell.angle_gamma   90.00
#
_symmetry.space_group_name_H-M   'P 1'
#
loop_
_entity.id
_entity.type
_entity.pdbx_description
1 polymer ?
#
loop_
_entity_poly.entity_id
_entity_poly.type
_entity_poly.pdbx_seq_one_letter_code
_entity_poly.pdbx_strand_id
1 'polypeptide(L)'
;MPNHTSNFVVVSTNTGCSKEQLALAELKTKLSIHDGEFDFEGMIPMPKDLAKSFDVADPFDHGDEWDNQSGHLVPSDELTRKRWVKDYGFDNWYDWRLANWDTKWNSYEVDIAKNDEDELVVHFLTAWSAPTSIFLKVRDYCDKHNLILGWEVTFEFEDESYELTEQDDLNSGRWQ
;
A
#
# COMPACT_ATOMS: atom_id res chain seq x y z
N MET A 1 -0.08 20.13 -4.29
CA MET A 1 -0.94 19.04 -3.73
C MET A 1 -0.30 17.73 -4.15
N PRO A 2 -0.36 16.66 -3.38
CA PRO A 2 0.16 15.38 -3.85
C PRO A 2 -0.74 14.88 -5.00
N ASN A 3 -0.13 14.36 -6.07
CA ASN A 3 -0.88 13.66 -7.08
C ASN A 3 -1.46 12.38 -6.44
N HIS A 4 -2.73 12.14 -6.64
CA HIS A 4 -3.40 10.96 -6.12
C HIS A 4 -3.37 9.85 -7.18
N THR A 5 -3.19 8.64 -6.73
CA THR A 5 -3.34 7.45 -7.56
C THR A 5 -4.54 6.67 -7.04
N SER A 6 -5.55 6.53 -7.89
CA SER A 6 -6.77 5.79 -7.59
C SER A 6 -6.54 4.30 -7.85
N ASN A 7 -6.93 3.47 -6.91
CA ASN A 7 -6.83 2.02 -6.99
C ASN A 7 -8.22 1.41 -6.82
N PHE A 8 -8.65 0.60 -7.79
CA PHE A 8 -9.89 -0.16 -7.73
C PHE A 8 -9.55 -1.65 -7.71
N VAL A 9 -9.93 -2.35 -6.66
CA VAL A 9 -9.55 -3.74 -6.41
C VAL A 9 -10.79 -4.61 -6.26
N VAL A 10 -10.82 -5.70 -7.01
CA VAL A 10 -11.82 -6.76 -6.90
C VAL A 10 -11.11 -8.06 -6.58
N VAL A 11 -11.50 -8.72 -5.50
CA VAL A 11 -11.08 -10.09 -5.19
C VAL A 11 -12.30 -10.96 -5.02
N SER A 12 -12.38 -12.05 -5.78
CA SER A 12 -13.51 -12.97 -5.70
C SER A 12 -13.08 -14.42 -5.62
N THR A 13 -13.97 -15.26 -5.09
CA THR A 13 -13.83 -16.72 -5.20
C THR A 13 -13.99 -17.16 -6.67
N ASN A 14 -13.24 -18.18 -7.07
CA ASN A 14 -13.34 -18.72 -8.43
C ASN A 14 -14.53 -19.68 -8.57
N THR A 15 -14.75 -20.53 -7.56
CA THR A 15 -15.79 -21.55 -7.55
C THR A 15 -16.82 -21.39 -6.44
N GLY A 16 -16.60 -20.46 -5.51
CA GLY A 16 -17.43 -20.25 -4.32
C GLY A 16 -17.33 -21.40 -3.29
N CYS A 17 -16.26 -22.19 -3.35
CA CYS A 17 -16.09 -23.27 -2.37
C CYS A 17 -15.64 -22.71 -0.99
N SER A 18 -15.97 -23.43 0.08
CA SER A 18 -15.65 -23.01 1.46
C SER A 18 -14.17 -22.74 1.71
N LYS A 19 -13.27 -23.41 0.97
CA LYS A 19 -11.82 -23.16 1.07
C LYS A 19 -11.44 -21.79 0.53
N GLU A 20 -12.02 -21.39 -0.59
CA GLU A 20 -11.79 -20.07 -1.21
C GLU A 20 -12.42 -18.96 -0.37
N GLN A 21 -13.65 -19.17 0.14
CA GLN A 21 -14.31 -18.24 1.04
C GLN A 21 -13.50 -18.00 2.33
N LEU A 22 -12.94 -19.08 2.90
CA LEU A 22 -12.06 -18.96 4.08
C LEU A 22 -10.78 -18.17 3.73
N ALA A 23 -10.16 -18.43 2.59
CA ALA A 23 -8.98 -17.72 2.14
C ALA A 23 -9.28 -16.23 1.88
N LEU A 24 -10.43 -15.92 1.27
CA LEU A 24 -10.86 -14.54 1.09
C LEU A 24 -11.10 -13.83 2.43
N ALA A 25 -11.72 -14.48 3.40
CA ALA A 25 -11.92 -13.95 4.74
C ALA A 25 -10.58 -13.70 5.47
N GLU A 26 -9.59 -14.58 5.30
CA GLU A 26 -8.24 -14.40 5.83
C GLU A 26 -7.54 -13.19 5.17
N LEU A 27 -7.64 -13.03 3.84
CA LEU A 27 -7.08 -11.88 3.12
C LEU A 27 -7.71 -10.57 3.61
N LYS A 28 -9.03 -10.52 3.76
CA LYS A 28 -9.76 -9.36 4.31
C LYS A 28 -9.29 -8.99 5.72
N THR A 29 -9.00 -9.98 6.55
CA THR A 29 -8.45 -9.77 7.89
C THR A 29 -7.05 -9.17 7.82
N LYS A 30 -6.18 -9.68 6.94
CA LYS A 30 -4.82 -9.14 6.73
C LYS A 30 -4.83 -7.69 6.25
N LEU A 31 -5.78 -7.33 5.41
CA LEU A 31 -5.93 -5.99 4.85
C LEU A 31 -6.78 -5.05 5.73
N SER A 32 -7.17 -5.47 6.94
CA SER A 32 -8.00 -4.68 7.87
C SER A 32 -9.33 -4.19 7.27
N ILE A 33 -9.90 -4.93 6.32
CA ILE A 33 -11.15 -4.57 5.63
C ILE A 33 -12.33 -4.40 6.60
N HIS A 34 -12.34 -5.16 7.70
CA HIS A 34 -13.38 -5.07 8.73
C HIS A 34 -13.37 -3.74 9.50
N ASP A 35 -12.23 -3.07 9.51
CA ASP A 35 -12.04 -1.77 10.16
C ASP A 35 -12.26 -0.61 9.17
N GLY A 36 -12.61 -0.91 7.92
CA GLY A 36 -12.80 0.08 6.86
C GLY A 36 -11.49 0.54 6.23
N GLU A 37 -10.43 -0.25 6.32
CA GLU A 37 -9.10 0.04 5.81
C GLU A 37 -8.72 -0.92 4.68
N PHE A 38 -7.69 -0.56 3.92
CA PHE A 38 -6.93 -1.45 3.05
C PHE A 38 -5.47 -1.36 3.48
N ASP A 39 -5.14 -2.03 4.59
CA ASP A 39 -3.86 -1.87 5.27
C ASP A 39 -2.73 -2.67 4.62
N PHE A 40 -1.68 -1.97 4.17
CA PHE A 40 -0.49 -2.58 3.57
C PHE A 40 0.38 -3.33 4.58
N GLU A 41 0.32 -2.97 5.86
CA GLU A 41 1.05 -3.63 6.94
C GLU A 41 0.74 -5.13 7.04
N GLY A 42 -0.49 -5.52 6.74
CA GLY A 42 -0.89 -6.92 6.75
C GLY A 42 -0.26 -7.78 5.64
N MET A 43 0.25 -7.14 4.58
CA MET A 43 0.92 -7.80 3.45
C MET A 43 2.43 -7.65 3.50
N ILE A 44 2.93 -6.45 3.78
CA ILE A 44 4.36 -6.12 3.91
C ILE A 44 4.54 -5.26 5.16
N PRO A 45 4.74 -5.88 6.34
CA PRO A 45 4.85 -5.15 7.59
C PRO A 45 6.14 -4.34 7.68
N MET A 46 6.01 -3.06 8.03
CA MET A 46 7.16 -2.21 8.29
C MET A 46 7.81 -2.57 9.64
N PRO A 47 9.15 -2.56 9.73
CA PRO A 47 9.83 -2.75 11.01
C PRO A 47 9.37 -1.72 12.06
N LYS A 48 8.96 -2.20 13.24
CA LYS A 48 8.41 -1.35 14.31
C LYS A 48 9.33 -0.21 14.75
N ASP A 49 10.63 -0.40 14.65
CA ASP A 49 11.58 0.67 14.98
C ASP A 49 11.51 1.81 13.97
N LEU A 50 11.37 1.50 12.67
CA LEU A 50 11.17 2.51 11.63
C LEU A 50 9.81 3.20 11.76
N ALA A 51 8.77 2.45 12.15
CA ALA A 51 7.45 3.02 12.41
C ALA A 51 7.47 4.10 13.51
N LYS A 52 8.29 3.93 14.56
CA LYS A 52 8.44 4.93 15.63
C LYS A 52 9.04 6.24 15.14
N SER A 53 9.79 6.25 14.05
CA SER A 53 10.31 7.49 13.46
C SER A 53 9.20 8.33 12.81
N PHE A 54 8.02 7.74 12.59
CA PHE A 54 6.82 8.44 12.11
C PHE A 54 6.10 9.21 13.24
N ASP A 55 6.09 8.66 14.47
CA ASP A 55 5.33 9.20 15.60
C ASP A 55 5.88 10.54 16.16
N VAL A 56 7.07 10.96 15.73
CA VAL A 56 7.73 12.15 16.33
C VAL A 56 7.38 13.44 15.61
N ALA A 57 6.92 13.42 14.39
CA ALA A 57 6.26 14.55 13.71
C ALA A 57 5.50 14.02 12.48
N ASP A 58 4.20 14.12 12.51
CA ASP A 58 3.43 14.21 11.27
C ASP A 58 3.82 15.57 10.64
N PRO A 59 4.54 15.57 9.49
CA PRO A 59 4.91 16.82 8.85
C PRO A 59 3.71 17.63 8.37
N PHE A 60 2.49 17.08 8.49
CA PHE A 60 1.22 17.73 8.14
C PHE A 60 0.48 18.31 9.35
N ASP A 61 0.86 17.97 10.58
CA ASP A 61 0.22 18.51 11.80
C ASP A 61 0.85 19.86 12.26
N HIS A 62 1.90 20.31 11.62
CA HIS A 62 2.52 21.61 11.84
C HIS A 62 2.16 22.55 10.70
N GLY A 63 1.06 23.30 10.87
CA GLY A 63 0.54 24.26 9.91
C GLY A 63 1.61 24.96 9.08
N ASP A 64 1.39 25.03 7.78
CA ASP A 64 2.00 25.85 6.72
C ASP A 64 3.53 26.08 6.67
N GLU A 65 4.34 25.59 7.60
CA GLU A 65 5.79 25.64 7.50
C GLU A 65 6.38 24.28 7.19
N TRP A 66 6.46 23.99 5.89
CA TRP A 66 7.23 22.90 5.34
C TRP A 66 8.72 23.15 5.58
N ASP A 67 9.30 22.51 6.59
CA ASP A 67 10.75 22.49 6.77
C ASP A 67 11.37 21.50 5.76
N ASN A 68 11.99 22.05 4.72
CA ASN A 68 12.72 21.31 3.70
C ASN A 68 13.92 20.52 4.22
N GLN A 69 14.27 20.61 5.49
CA GLN A 69 15.42 19.92 6.09
C GLN A 69 15.03 18.61 6.78
N SER A 70 13.78 18.42 7.15
CA SER A 70 13.36 17.30 7.98
C SER A 70 12.40 16.35 7.32
N GLY A 71 12.39 16.24 6.00
CA GLY A 71 11.52 15.29 5.29
C GLY A 71 11.57 13.85 5.83
N HIS A 72 12.55 13.54 6.71
CA HIS A 72 12.74 12.21 7.27
C HIS A 72 13.23 12.31 8.70
N LEU A 73 12.41 11.87 9.65
CA LEU A 73 12.84 11.70 11.03
C LEU A 73 13.80 10.52 11.11
N VAL A 74 15.06 10.85 11.09
CA VAL A 74 16.15 9.92 11.32
C VAL A 74 16.48 9.96 12.81
N PRO A 75 16.81 8.83 13.45
CA PRO A 75 17.31 8.87 14.80
C PRO A 75 18.45 9.88 14.94
N SER A 76 18.43 10.73 15.95
CA SER A 76 19.51 11.69 16.23
C SER A 76 20.84 11.02 16.57
N ASP A 77 20.76 9.75 17.00
CA ASP A 77 21.90 8.92 17.37
C ASP A 77 22.43 8.11 16.16
N GLU A 78 23.65 8.41 15.76
CA GLU A 78 24.33 7.78 14.63
C GLU A 78 24.48 6.24 14.78
N LEU A 79 24.61 5.73 16.00
CA LEU A 79 24.73 4.28 16.22
C LEU A 79 23.40 3.57 15.94
N THR A 80 22.29 4.17 16.33
CA THR A 80 20.94 3.67 16.03
C THR A 80 20.70 3.70 14.52
N ARG A 81 21.05 4.77 13.82
CA ARG A 81 20.96 4.85 12.35
C ARG A 81 21.74 3.74 11.67
N LYS A 82 23.01 3.55 12.03
CA LYS A 82 23.85 2.49 11.46
C LYS A 82 23.25 1.11 11.73
N ARG A 83 22.68 0.88 12.92
CA ARG A 83 22.00 -0.36 13.24
C ARG A 83 20.79 -0.58 12.34
N TRP A 84 19.92 0.43 12.17
CA TRP A 84 18.73 0.31 11.32
C TRP A 84 19.08 0.09 9.85
N VAL A 85 20.06 0.80 9.30
CA VAL A 85 20.56 0.51 7.95
C VAL A 85 21.08 -0.90 7.81
N LYS A 86 21.79 -1.42 8.82
CA LYS A 86 22.28 -2.81 8.83
C LYS A 86 21.15 -3.83 8.90
N ASP A 87 20.14 -3.59 9.75
CA ASP A 87 19.09 -4.57 10.09
C ASP A 87 17.93 -4.52 9.08
N TYR A 88 17.62 -3.35 8.55
CA TYR A 88 16.44 -3.09 7.70
C TYR A 88 16.77 -2.56 6.30
N GLY A 89 18.03 -2.16 6.04
CA GLY A 89 18.45 -1.51 4.81
C GLY A 89 18.18 -0.01 4.75
N PHE A 90 17.45 0.55 5.72
CA PHE A 90 16.97 1.94 5.77
C PHE A 90 17.12 2.50 7.17
N ASP A 91 17.28 3.82 7.28
CA ASP A 91 17.33 4.52 8.56
C ASP A 91 16.07 5.34 8.87
N ASN A 92 15.09 5.30 7.99
CA ASN A 92 13.82 6.01 8.13
C ASN A 92 12.65 5.25 7.47
N TRP A 93 11.44 5.61 7.90
CA TRP A 93 10.18 5.02 7.43
C TRP A 93 9.87 5.36 5.96
N TYR A 94 10.23 6.56 5.51
CA TYR A 94 9.87 7.07 4.19
C TYR A 94 10.55 6.27 3.08
N ASP A 95 11.88 6.19 3.12
CA ASP A 95 12.65 5.43 2.13
C ASP A 95 12.28 3.95 2.17
N TRP A 96 12.00 3.42 3.39
CA TRP A 96 11.54 2.05 3.52
C TRP A 96 10.19 1.84 2.83
N ARG A 97 9.20 2.73 3.02
CA ARG A 97 7.89 2.61 2.38
C ARG A 97 7.99 2.74 0.88
N LEU A 98 8.75 3.71 0.35
CA LEU A 98 8.96 3.84 -1.08
C LEU A 98 9.57 2.58 -1.70
N ALA A 99 10.51 1.93 -1.01
CA ALA A 99 11.17 0.72 -1.51
C ALA A 99 10.33 -0.56 -1.36
N ASN A 100 9.39 -0.60 -0.41
CA ASN A 100 8.64 -1.83 -0.09
C ASN A 100 7.14 -1.75 -0.41
N TRP A 101 6.57 -0.55 -0.44
CA TRP A 101 5.15 -0.33 -0.81
C TRP A 101 5.01 0.39 -2.14
N ASP A 102 6.09 0.97 -2.69
CA ASP A 102 6.11 1.84 -3.88
C ASP A 102 5.33 3.15 -3.72
N THR A 103 4.86 3.45 -2.52
CA THR A 103 4.11 4.66 -2.18
C THR A 103 4.50 5.18 -0.80
N LYS A 104 4.37 6.50 -0.61
CA LYS A 104 4.75 7.18 0.62
C LYS A 104 3.88 6.78 1.81
N TRP A 105 2.58 6.69 1.61
CA TRP A 105 1.60 6.44 2.66
C TRP A 105 0.92 5.10 2.48
N ASN A 106 0.29 4.61 3.54
CA ASN A 106 -0.71 3.55 3.45
C ASN A 106 -1.88 4.01 2.59
N SER A 107 -2.81 3.14 2.27
CA SER A 107 -4.05 3.52 1.60
C SER A 107 -4.81 4.58 2.41
N TYR A 108 -5.56 5.43 1.75
CA TYR A 108 -6.46 6.40 2.36
C TYR A 108 -7.68 6.62 1.48
N GLU A 109 -8.70 7.28 2.02
CA GLU A 109 -10.01 7.44 1.36
C GLU A 109 -10.57 6.09 0.88
N VAL A 110 -10.54 5.11 1.76
CA VAL A 110 -10.97 3.74 1.47
C VAL A 110 -12.50 3.68 1.42
N ASP A 111 -13.03 3.21 0.29
CA ASP A 111 -14.44 2.92 0.08
C ASP A 111 -14.63 1.44 -0.23
N ILE A 112 -15.39 0.74 0.61
CA ILE A 112 -15.68 -0.69 0.47
C ILE A 112 -17.06 -0.85 -0.15
N ALA A 113 -17.11 -0.98 -1.47
CA ALA A 113 -18.35 -1.11 -2.23
C ALA A 113 -19.02 -2.49 -2.05
N LYS A 114 -18.22 -3.54 -1.80
CA LYS A 114 -18.72 -4.89 -1.55
C LYS A 114 -17.80 -5.67 -0.60
N ASN A 115 -18.41 -6.37 0.36
CA ASN A 115 -17.68 -7.20 1.34
C ASN A 115 -18.57 -8.36 1.81
N ASP A 116 -18.71 -9.39 0.98
CA ASP A 116 -19.45 -10.60 1.31
C ASP A 116 -18.56 -11.87 1.28
N GLU A 117 -19.11 -13.06 1.44
CA GLU A 117 -18.34 -14.30 1.54
C GLU A 117 -17.60 -14.67 0.23
N ASP A 118 -18.09 -14.19 -0.92
CA ASP A 118 -17.57 -14.54 -2.23
C ASP A 118 -16.81 -13.41 -2.91
N GLU A 119 -16.95 -12.16 -2.46
CA GLU A 119 -16.35 -11.02 -3.15
C GLU A 119 -15.97 -9.89 -2.19
N LEU A 120 -14.89 -9.22 -2.54
CA LEU A 120 -14.46 -7.92 -1.99
C LEU A 120 -14.32 -6.96 -3.18
N VAL A 121 -14.96 -5.79 -3.07
CA VAL A 121 -14.74 -4.67 -3.99
C VAL A 121 -14.37 -3.46 -3.15
N VAL A 122 -13.19 -2.91 -3.38
CA VAL A 122 -12.67 -1.78 -2.63
C VAL A 122 -11.99 -0.77 -3.56
N HIS A 123 -12.23 0.49 -3.30
CA HIS A 123 -11.54 1.63 -3.90
C HIS A 123 -10.74 2.36 -2.82
N PHE A 124 -9.53 2.80 -3.14
CA PHE A 124 -8.70 3.60 -2.24
C PHE A 124 -7.71 4.46 -3.02
N LEU A 125 -7.18 5.48 -2.36
CA LEU A 125 -6.14 6.33 -2.91
C LEU A 125 -4.77 5.99 -2.33
N THR A 126 -3.73 6.23 -3.14
CA THR A 126 -2.33 6.23 -2.71
C THR A 126 -1.64 7.52 -3.16
N ALA A 127 -0.54 7.88 -2.48
CA ALA A 127 0.19 9.10 -2.79
C ALA A 127 1.23 8.86 -3.88
N TRP A 128 1.08 9.56 -5.00
CA TRP A 128 1.99 9.68 -6.15
C TRP A 128 2.14 8.46 -7.05
N SER A 129 2.02 7.26 -6.51
CA SER A 129 2.28 6.01 -7.26
C SER A 129 1.38 4.88 -6.79
N ALA A 130 1.19 3.90 -7.66
CA ALA A 130 0.51 2.66 -7.31
C ALA A 130 1.34 1.81 -6.34
N PRO A 131 0.72 1.09 -5.40
CA PRO A 131 1.40 0.22 -4.45
C PRO A 131 1.75 -1.13 -5.09
N THR A 132 2.64 -1.14 -6.09
CA THR A 132 2.95 -2.30 -6.93
C THR A 132 3.42 -3.51 -6.13
N SER A 133 4.26 -3.32 -5.12
CA SER A 133 4.75 -4.41 -4.27
C SER A 133 3.61 -5.05 -3.45
N ILE A 134 2.64 -4.25 -3.02
CA ILE A 134 1.43 -4.75 -2.35
C ILE A 134 0.56 -5.54 -3.32
N PHE A 135 0.33 -5.01 -4.52
CA PHE A 135 -0.39 -5.71 -5.58
C PHE A 135 0.21 -7.10 -5.84
N LEU A 136 1.53 -7.18 -6.02
CA LEU A 136 2.22 -8.45 -6.26
C LEU A 136 2.01 -9.44 -5.11
N LYS A 137 2.02 -8.99 -3.86
CA LYS A 137 1.75 -9.84 -2.69
C LYS A 137 0.30 -10.31 -2.63
N VAL A 138 -0.66 -9.44 -2.94
CA VAL A 138 -2.08 -9.80 -3.00
C VAL A 138 -2.30 -10.80 -4.14
N ARG A 139 -1.71 -10.57 -5.31
CA ARG A 139 -1.77 -11.48 -6.46
C ARG A 139 -1.21 -12.86 -6.12
N ASP A 140 0.00 -12.93 -5.54
CA ASP A 140 0.62 -14.20 -5.16
C ASP A 140 -0.25 -14.96 -4.14
N TYR A 141 -0.92 -14.23 -3.25
CA TYR A 141 -1.88 -14.83 -2.31
C TYR A 141 -3.11 -15.37 -3.04
N CYS A 142 -3.71 -14.60 -3.95
CA CYS A 142 -4.87 -14.99 -4.73
C CYS A 142 -4.58 -16.24 -5.58
N ASP A 143 -3.48 -16.24 -6.31
CA ASP A 143 -3.05 -17.39 -7.15
C ASP A 143 -2.90 -18.66 -6.32
N LYS A 144 -2.24 -18.56 -5.15
CA LYS A 144 -2.06 -19.69 -4.24
C LYS A 144 -3.37 -20.27 -3.71
N HIS A 145 -4.39 -19.44 -3.56
CA HIS A 145 -5.65 -19.82 -2.94
C HIS A 145 -6.82 -19.96 -3.93
N ASN A 146 -6.54 -19.90 -5.24
CA ASN A 146 -7.52 -19.99 -6.31
C ASN A 146 -8.60 -18.90 -6.24
N LEU A 147 -8.18 -17.68 -5.87
CA LEU A 147 -9.01 -16.48 -5.92
C LEU A 147 -8.75 -15.72 -7.23
N ILE A 148 -9.74 -14.98 -7.69
CA ILE A 148 -9.62 -14.10 -8.86
C ILE A 148 -9.32 -12.69 -8.37
N LEU A 149 -8.29 -12.07 -8.93
CA LEU A 149 -7.91 -10.68 -8.64
C LEU A 149 -8.08 -9.82 -9.89
N GLY A 150 -8.82 -8.72 -9.77
CA GLY A 150 -8.78 -7.57 -10.66
C GLY A 150 -8.25 -6.35 -9.90
N TRP A 151 -7.32 -5.62 -10.49
CA TRP A 151 -6.78 -4.39 -9.92
C TRP A 151 -6.54 -3.38 -11.03
N GLU A 152 -7.29 -2.28 -10.97
CA GLU A 152 -7.17 -1.17 -11.89
C GLU A 152 -6.54 0.02 -11.19
N VAL A 153 -5.66 0.72 -11.88
CA VAL A 153 -4.96 1.90 -11.36
C VAL A 153 -5.18 3.06 -12.31
N THR A 154 -5.64 4.19 -11.76
CA THR A 154 -5.80 5.44 -12.51
C THR A 154 -4.96 6.53 -11.86
N PHE A 155 -4.11 7.18 -12.64
CA PHE A 155 -3.31 8.31 -12.20
C PHE A 155 -4.08 9.60 -12.45
N GLU A 156 -4.35 10.36 -11.40
CA GLU A 156 -4.92 11.70 -11.50
C GLU A 156 -3.78 12.72 -11.55
N PHE A 157 -3.46 13.20 -12.75
CA PHE A 157 -2.66 14.40 -12.92
C PHE A 157 -3.61 15.59 -13.08
N GLU A 158 -3.20 16.78 -12.63
CA GLU A 158 -4.06 17.99 -12.70
C GLU A 158 -4.56 18.32 -14.12
N ASP A 159 -4.00 17.71 -15.17
CA ASP A 159 -4.38 17.95 -16.57
C ASP A 159 -4.64 16.71 -17.43
N GLU A 160 -4.35 15.48 -16.99
CA GLU A 160 -4.53 14.27 -17.80
C GLU A 160 -4.78 13.03 -16.93
N SER A 161 -5.82 12.26 -17.23
CA SER A 161 -6.05 10.92 -16.66
C SER A 161 -5.54 9.84 -17.61
N TYR A 162 -4.78 8.88 -17.13
CA TYR A 162 -4.37 7.69 -17.87
C TYR A 162 -4.91 6.44 -17.17
N GLU A 163 -5.62 5.60 -17.91
CA GLU A 163 -6.03 4.29 -17.42
C GLU A 163 -4.95 3.26 -17.75
N LEU A 164 -4.48 2.54 -16.74
CA LEU A 164 -3.57 1.40 -16.89
C LEU A 164 -4.33 0.14 -16.53
N THR A 165 -4.42 -0.80 -17.46
CA THR A 165 -5.02 -2.11 -17.21
C THR A 165 -3.93 -3.15 -16.91
N GLU A 166 -4.26 -4.15 -16.09
CA GLU A 166 -3.38 -5.20 -15.58
C GLU A 166 -2.48 -5.85 -16.66
N GLN A 167 -2.94 -5.85 -17.91
CA GLN A 167 -2.29 -6.57 -19.01
C GLN A 167 -1.14 -5.81 -19.66
N ASP A 168 -1.13 -4.48 -19.56
CA ASP A 168 -0.20 -3.66 -20.36
C ASP A 168 1.07 -3.24 -19.59
N ASP A 169 1.06 -3.18 -18.27
CA ASP A 169 2.12 -2.48 -17.52
C ASP A 169 2.99 -3.35 -16.61
N LEU A 170 2.50 -4.46 -16.10
CA LEU A 170 3.34 -5.38 -15.32
C LEU A 170 4.40 -6.07 -16.20
N ASN A 171 4.14 -6.18 -17.52
CA ASN A 171 5.09 -6.74 -18.49
C ASN A 171 6.02 -5.71 -19.13
N SER A 172 5.74 -4.42 -19.01
CA SER A 172 6.51 -3.38 -19.71
C SER A 172 7.64 -2.77 -18.91
N GLY A 173 7.72 -2.98 -17.60
CA GLY A 173 8.77 -2.44 -16.73
C GLY A 173 8.83 -0.89 -16.72
N ARG A 174 7.74 -0.21 -17.01
CA ARG A 174 7.67 1.25 -17.18
C ARG A 174 7.27 2.02 -15.92
N TRP A 175 7.61 1.50 -14.77
CA TRP A 175 7.49 2.26 -13.54
C TRP A 175 8.84 2.91 -13.23
N GLN A 176 9.09 4.09 -13.76
CA GLN A 176 10.16 5.00 -13.33
C GLN A 176 9.56 6.34 -12.93
#